data_77d842c5be43670dcba7abdd340b1c19
#
_entry.id   77d842c5be43670dcba7abdd340b1c19
#
_cell.length_a   1.000
_cell.length_b   1.000
_cell.length_c   1.000
_cell.angle_alpha   90.00
_cell.angle_beta   90.00
_cell.angle_gamma   90.00
#
_symmetry.space_group_name_H-M   'P 1'
#
loop_
_entity.id
_entity.type
_entity.pdbx_description
1 polymer ?
#
loop_
_entity_poly.entity_id
_entity_poly.type
_entity_poly.pdbx_seq_one_letter_code
_entity_poly.pdbx_strand_id
1 'polypeptide(L)'
;MANKTLIVSCALALLSLASPALAGPPFLCHPFDISGAKSLPWVDGRDWLGVRGDYDVTHLVADTEALLTPETPTIVRMETLRRAAIYAAADRALAERLVAALTARVHAAGAGGRTGALAIFDAGYVLEAMSELAMHGHYMGSDAGARGTRVGGLAHPDEGRALIAKSASLRTNDAGIAFALTLISKTEEQQPHLSKARAGAKQDRLLAANMARLQMQ
;
A
#
# COMPACT_ATOMS: atom_id res chain seq x y z
N MET A 1 -3.84 -67.69 -9.74
CA MET A 1 -4.70 -66.47 -10.04
C MET A 1 -4.59 -65.52 -8.89
N ALA A 2 -3.73 -64.52 -8.97
CA ALA A 2 -3.42 -63.63 -7.88
C ALA A 2 -3.61 -62.20 -8.35
N ASN A 3 -4.43 -61.52 -7.65
CA ASN A 3 -4.71 -60.12 -7.42
C ASN A 3 -3.86 -59.05 -8.14
N LYS A 4 -4.49 -58.42 -9.14
CA LYS A 4 -4.02 -57.17 -9.79
C LYS A 4 -4.99 -56.03 -9.56
N THR A 5 -5.46 -55.78 -8.35
CA THR A 5 -6.51 -54.72 -8.11
C THR A 5 -6.23 -53.83 -6.91
N LEU A 6 -4.98 -53.48 -6.61
CA LEU A 6 -4.71 -52.66 -5.42
C LEU A 6 -3.65 -51.56 -5.61
N ILE A 7 -3.43 -51.02 -6.80
CA ILE A 7 -2.42 -49.92 -7.01
C ILE A 7 -3.00 -48.66 -7.63
N VAL A 8 -4.29 -48.54 -7.86
CA VAL A 8 -4.86 -47.33 -8.53
C VAL A 8 -5.43 -46.29 -7.57
N SER A 9 -5.56 -46.57 -6.27
CA SER A 9 -6.26 -45.64 -5.34
C SER A 9 -5.41 -44.61 -4.59
N CYS A 10 -4.08 -44.61 -4.74
CA CYS A 10 -3.23 -43.65 -4.01
C CYS A 10 -2.77 -42.39 -4.80
N ALA A 11 -3.08 -42.30 -6.09
CA ALA A 11 -2.58 -41.22 -6.93
C ALA A 11 -3.53 -39.96 -7.01
N LEU A 12 -4.74 -40.06 -6.47
CA LEU A 12 -5.75 -38.98 -6.59
C LEU A 12 -5.85 -38.06 -5.38
N ALA A 13 -5.10 -38.28 -4.30
CA ALA A 13 -5.22 -37.52 -3.05
C ALA A 13 -4.20 -36.38 -2.90
N LEU A 14 -3.31 -36.15 -3.86
CA LEU A 14 -2.24 -35.14 -3.77
C LEU A 14 -2.47 -33.86 -4.59
N LEU A 15 -3.64 -33.71 -5.22
CA LEU A 15 -3.93 -32.54 -6.11
C LEU A 15 -4.78 -31.45 -5.48
N SER A 16 -5.03 -31.45 -4.18
CA SER A 16 -6.02 -30.56 -3.55
C SER A 16 -5.44 -29.50 -2.59
N LEU A 17 -4.14 -29.24 -2.56
CA LEU A 17 -3.54 -28.22 -1.68
C LEU A 17 -2.77 -27.12 -2.43
N ALA A 18 -3.10 -26.86 -3.66
CA ALA A 18 -2.73 -25.57 -4.26
C ALA A 18 -3.72 -24.53 -3.73
N SER A 19 -3.48 -24.01 -2.52
CA SER A 19 -4.08 -22.73 -2.14
C SER A 19 -3.73 -21.74 -3.23
N PRO A 20 -4.71 -21.02 -3.82
CA PRO A 20 -4.38 -19.96 -4.76
C PRO A 20 -3.44 -19.02 -4.02
N ALA A 21 -2.26 -18.81 -4.56
CA ALA A 21 -1.39 -17.74 -4.12
C ALA A 21 -2.19 -16.45 -4.29
N LEU A 22 -2.72 -15.92 -3.21
CA LEU A 22 -3.28 -14.58 -3.16
C LEU A 22 -2.10 -13.61 -3.31
N ALA A 23 -1.64 -13.46 -4.56
CA ALA A 23 -1.03 -12.20 -4.93
C ALA A 23 -2.14 -11.17 -4.74
N GLY A 24 -2.09 -10.42 -3.65
CA GLY A 24 -3.06 -9.35 -3.40
C GLY A 24 -3.07 -8.43 -4.62
N PRO A 25 -4.24 -7.96 -5.04
CA PRO A 25 -4.30 -7.01 -6.14
C PRO A 25 -3.46 -5.78 -5.79
N PRO A 26 -2.83 -5.10 -6.79
CA PRO A 26 -2.05 -3.91 -6.57
C PRO A 26 -2.80 -2.93 -5.66
N PHE A 27 -2.21 -2.50 -4.55
CA PHE A 27 -2.91 -1.64 -3.58
C PHE A 27 -3.31 -0.28 -4.16
N LEU A 28 -2.61 0.18 -5.20
CA LEU A 28 -2.98 1.39 -5.94
C LEU A 28 -4.36 1.29 -6.59
N CYS A 29 -4.77 0.09 -7.03
CA CYS A 29 -6.06 -0.13 -7.69
C CYS A 29 -7.25 -0.09 -6.72
N HIS A 30 -7.00 -0.12 -5.41
CA HIS A 30 -8.03 -0.21 -4.39
C HIS A 30 -8.03 1.03 -3.50
N PRO A 31 -8.91 2.02 -3.76
CA PRO A 31 -9.11 3.14 -2.85
C PRO A 31 -9.51 2.62 -1.47
N PHE A 32 -8.86 3.13 -0.42
CA PHE A 32 -9.24 2.82 0.95
C PHE A 32 -10.45 3.63 1.38
N ASP A 33 -11.35 3.01 2.13
CA ASP A 33 -12.39 3.73 2.85
C ASP A 33 -11.74 4.51 3.99
N ILE A 34 -11.94 5.82 4.00
CA ILE A 34 -11.44 6.72 5.04
C ILE A 34 -12.57 7.30 5.92
N SER A 35 -13.80 6.80 5.75
CA SER A 35 -14.98 7.20 6.53
C SER A 35 -15.17 8.72 6.62
N GLY A 36 -14.95 9.42 5.50
CA GLY A 36 -15.09 10.88 5.42
C GLY A 36 -13.96 11.69 6.07
N ALA A 37 -12.87 11.05 6.51
CA ALA A 37 -11.70 11.78 6.98
C ALA A 37 -11.08 12.64 5.86
N LYS A 38 -10.42 13.73 6.23
CA LYS A 38 -9.77 14.62 5.27
C LYS A 38 -8.63 13.90 4.54
N SER A 39 -8.60 14.06 3.23
CA SER A 39 -7.54 13.59 2.34
C SER A 39 -7.46 14.52 1.12
N LEU A 40 -6.52 14.26 0.21
CA LEU A 40 -6.44 15.00 -1.05
C LEU A 40 -7.74 14.87 -1.86
N PRO A 41 -8.14 15.91 -2.63
CA PRO A 41 -9.35 15.88 -3.45
C PRO A 41 -9.39 14.65 -4.35
N TRP A 42 -10.56 14.01 -4.44
CA TRP A 42 -10.72 12.79 -5.21
C TRP A 42 -12.13 12.68 -5.76
N VAL A 43 -12.31 12.02 -6.90
CA VAL A 43 -13.64 11.73 -7.45
C VAL A 43 -14.08 10.36 -6.97
N ASP A 44 -15.10 10.32 -6.11
CA ASP A 44 -15.64 9.07 -5.59
C ASP A 44 -16.38 8.28 -6.69
N GLY A 45 -16.37 6.96 -6.57
CA GLY A 45 -17.10 6.05 -7.46
C GLY A 45 -16.50 5.90 -8.87
N ARG A 46 -15.41 6.59 -9.18
CA ARG A 46 -14.58 6.29 -10.36
C ARG A 46 -13.57 5.21 -10.01
N ASP A 47 -12.97 4.66 -11.05
CA ASP A 47 -11.87 3.72 -10.92
C ASP A 47 -10.73 4.30 -10.05
N TRP A 48 -9.66 3.56 -9.91
CA TRP A 48 -8.53 3.93 -9.07
C TRP A 48 -7.83 5.26 -9.45
N LEU A 49 -8.09 5.83 -10.63
CA LEU A 49 -7.59 7.11 -11.14
C LEU A 49 -8.56 8.30 -10.92
N GLY A 50 -9.24 8.36 -9.79
CA GLY A 50 -10.19 9.43 -9.46
C GLY A 50 -9.56 10.81 -9.23
N VAL A 51 -8.52 11.19 -9.98
CA VAL A 51 -7.91 12.53 -9.91
C VAL A 51 -8.90 13.61 -10.31
N ARG A 52 -8.94 14.72 -9.57
CA ARG A 52 -9.75 15.88 -9.91
C ARG A 52 -8.96 16.81 -10.82
N GLY A 53 -9.53 17.14 -11.99
CA GLY A 53 -8.90 18.04 -12.96
C GLY A 53 -8.87 19.51 -12.53
N ASP A 54 -9.67 19.90 -11.54
CA ASP A 54 -9.75 21.24 -10.97
C ASP A 54 -8.82 21.43 -9.74
N TYR A 55 -8.09 20.40 -9.32
CA TYR A 55 -7.11 20.49 -8.23
C TYR A 55 -5.79 21.08 -8.73
N ASP A 56 -5.36 22.15 -8.09
CA ASP A 56 -4.05 22.74 -8.38
C ASP A 56 -2.92 21.91 -7.76
N VAL A 57 -2.31 21.09 -8.61
CA VAL A 57 -1.22 20.17 -8.20
C VAL A 57 0.06 20.90 -7.75
N THR A 58 0.17 22.23 -7.93
CA THR A 58 1.30 22.99 -7.38
C THR A 58 1.31 22.98 -5.86
N HIS A 59 0.15 22.79 -5.24
CA HIS A 59 -0.03 22.65 -3.78
C HIS A 59 0.17 21.21 -3.28
N LEU A 60 0.32 20.21 -4.16
CA LEU A 60 0.28 18.78 -3.80
C LEU A 60 1.18 18.43 -2.61
N VAL A 61 2.43 18.89 -2.63
CA VAL A 61 3.40 18.55 -1.57
C VAL A 61 2.96 19.14 -0.23
N ALA A 62 2.64 20.43 -0.21
CA ALA A 62 2.21 21.15 1.01
C ALA A 62 0.91 20.56 1.58
N ASP A 63 -0.08 20.29 0.72
CA ASP A 63 -1.35 19.71 1.13
C ASP A 63 -1.16 18.30 1.68
N THR A 64 -0.29 17.49 1.03
CA THR A 64 0.04 16.14 1.52
C THR A 64 0.67 16.21 2.90
N GLU A 65 1.67 17.06 3.10
CA GLU A 65 2.33 17.22 4.40
C GLU A 65 1.37 17.70 5.49
N ALA A 66 0.48 18.64 5.18
CA ALA A 66 -0.53 19.16 6.12
C ALA A 66 -1.55 18.06 6.56
N LEU A 67 -1.83 17.10 5.71
CA LEU A 67 -2.72 15.96 6.00
C LEU A 67 -2.03 14.84 6.80
N LEU A 68 -0.70 14.78 6.81
CA LEU A 68 0.08 13.71 7.46
C LEU A 68 0.53 14.11 8.87
N THR A 69 -0.44 14.43 9.75
CA THR A 69 -0.16 14.76 11.15
C THR A 69 0.07 13.50 12.01
N PRO A 70 0.63 13.62 13.23
CA PRO A 70 0.77 12.47 14.14
C PRO A 70 -0.54 11.78 14.50
N GLU A 71 -1.67 12.50 14.42
CA GLU A 71 -3.02 12.03 14.75
C GLU A 71 -3.72 11.35 13.56
N THR A 72 -3.22 11.54 12.33
CA THR A 72 -3.82 10.95 11.14
C THR A 72 -3.76 9.42 11.22
N PRO A 73 -4.92 8.70 11.19
CA PRO A 73 -4.96 7.25 11.24
C PRO A 73 -4.17 6.62 10.08
N THR A 74 -3.55 5.47 10.31
CA THR A 74 -2.68 4.83 9.30
C THR A 74 -3.43 4.56 7.99
N ILE A 75 -4.69 4.13 8.03
CA ILE A 75 -5.50 3.90 6.81
C ILE A 75 -5.73 5.22 6.02
N VAL A 76 -6.04 6.31 6.73
CA VAL A 76 -6.22 7.64 6.09
C VAL A 76 -4.91 8.13 5.47
N ARG A 77 -3.80 7.88 6.16
CA ARG A 77 -2.46 8.16 5.69
C ARG A 77 -2.13 7.39 4.41
N MET A 78 -2.44 6.09 4.38
CA MET A 78 -2.28 5.23 3.20
C MET A 78 -3.05 5.78 1.99
N GLU A 79 -4.32 6.13 2.18
CA GLU A 79 -5.13 6.70 1.08
C GLU A 79 -4.62 8.07 0.63
N THR A 80 -4.20 8.93 1.56
CA THR A 80 -3.63 10.23 1.23
C THR A 80 -2.35 10.08 0.39
N LEU A 81 -1.45 9.19 0.79
CA LEU A 81 -0.20 8.92 0.07
C LEU A 81 -0.45 8.24 -1.28
N ARG A 82 -1.42 7.33 -1.36
CA ARG A 82 -1.86 6.73 -2.62
C ARG A 82 -2.33 7.79 -3.61
N ARG A 83 -3.23 8.70 -3.18
CA ARG A 83 -3.69 9.82 -4.01
C ARG A 83 -2.53 10.73 -4.41
N ALA A 84 -1.66 11.09 -3.46
CA ALA A 84 -0.50 11.92 -3.72
C ALA A 84 0.43 11.31 -4.78
N ALA A 85 0.72 10.02 -4.70
CA ALA A 85 1.53 9.31 -5.69
C ALA A 85 0.90 9.34 -7.08
N ILE A 86 -0.41 9.11 -7.18
CA ILE A 86 -1.14 9.13 -8.45
C ILE A 86 -1.16 10.54 -9.06
N TYR A 87 -1.42 11.60 -8.27
CA TYR A 87 -1.32 12.99 -8.73
C TYR A 87 0.10 13.31 -9.22
N ALA A 88 1.10 13.03 -8.39
CA ALA A 88 2.49 13.34 -8.67
C ALA A 88 3.02 12.64 -9.93
N ALA A 89 2.56 11.43 -10.22
CA ALA A 89 2.98 10.66 -11.39
C ALA A 89 2.53 11.26 -12.75
N ALA A 90 1.73 12.33 -12.75
CA ALA A 90 1.46 13.11 -13.95
C ALA A 90 2.68 13.92 -14.43
N ASP A 91 3.60 14.26 -13.53
CA ASP A 91 4.80 15.03 -13.80
C ASP A 91 5.99 14.50 -12.98
N ARG A 92 7.09 14.16 -13.65
CA ARG A 92 8.28 13.57 -13.00
C ARG A 92 8.88 14.50 -11.94
N ALA A 93 9.00 15.80 -12.24
CA ALA A 93 9.59 16.74 -11.30
C ALA A 93 8.72 16.92 -10.06
N LEU A 94 7.39 16.83 -10.21
CA LEU A 94 6.46 16.84 -9.08
C LEU A 94 6.61 15.57 -8.22
N ALA A 95 6.76 14.40 -8.84
CA ALA A 95 6.99 13.15 -8.14
C ALA A 95 8.32 13.18 -7.36
N GLU A 96 9.38 13.69 -7.96
CA GLU A 96 10.68 13.88 -7.30
C GLU A 96 10.57 14.83 -6.09
N ARG A 97 9.85 15.95 -6.22
CA ARG A 97 9.61 16.88 -5.10
C ARG A 97 8.83 16.23 -3.96
N LEU A 98 7.79 15.44 -4.28
CA LEU A 98 7.00 14.73 -3.27
C LEU A 98 7.87 13.72 -2.49
N VAL A 99 8.63 12.89 -3.19
CA VAL A 99 9.54 11.92 -2.56
C VAL A 99 10.59 12.63 -1.71
N ALA A 100 11.20 13.70 -2.23
CA ALA A 100 12.21 14.47 -1.50
C ALA A 100 11.65 15.11 -0.22
N ALA A 101 10.43 15.69 -0.28
CA ALA A 101 9.79 16.30 0.88
C ALA A 101 9.50 15.26 1.98
N LEU A 102 8.93 14.09 1.62
CA LEU A 102 8.64 13.03 2.59
C LEU A 102 9.93 12.42 3.16
N THR A 103 11.00 12.31 2.36
CA THR A 103 12.32 11.88 2.85
C THR A 103 12.93 12.91 3.81
N ALA A 104 12.82 14.20 3.50
CA ALA A 104 13.29 15.26 4.39
C ALA A 104 12.59 15.23 5.76
N ARG A 105 11.29 14.89 5.80
CA ARG A 105 10.56 14.70 7.07
C ARG A 105 11.14 13.58 7.93
N VAL A 106 11.66 12.51 7.32
CA VAL A 106 12.35 11.44 8.07
C VAL A 106 13.58 11.99 8.79
N HIS A 107 14.37 12.81 8.10
CA HIS A 107 15.56 13.43 8.69
C HIS A 107 15.20 14.45 9.79
N ALA A 108 14.18 15.27 9.55
CA ALA A 108 13.73 16.28 10.51
C ALA A 108 13.13 15.68 11.79
N ALA A 109 12.38 14.57 11.66
CA ALA A 109 11.74 13.92 12.81
C ALA A 109 12.72 13.09 13.66
N GLY A 110 13.92 12.81 13.18
CA GLY A 110 14.87 11.89 13.79
C GLY A 110 14.40 10.43 13.76
N ALA A 111 15.31 9.51 14.07
CA ALA A 111 15.03 8.07 13.97
C ALA A 111 14.17 7.52 15.12
N GLY A 112 13.77 8.34 16.09
CA GLY A 112 13.10 7.89 17.31
C GLY A 112 11.67 8.43 17.46
N GLY A 113 10.90 7.74 18.31
CA GLY A 113 9.57 8.14 18.72
C GLY A 113 8.48 7.94 17.65
N ARG A 114 7.25 8.34 18.03
CA ARG A 114 6.05 8.14 17.20
C ARG A 114 6.13 8.90 15.87
N THR A 115 6.56 10.14 15.92
CA THR A 115 6.62 11.02 14.73
C THR A 115 7.65 10.52 13.72
N GLY A 116 8.84 10.10 14.19
CA GLY A 116 9.87 9.56 13.31
C GLY A 116 9.43 8.26 12.62
N ALA A 117 8.78 7.37 13.36
CA ALA A 117 8.25 6.13 12.78
C ALA A 117 7.17 6.39 11.71
N LEU A 118 6.27 7.38 11.91
CA LEU A 118 5.27 7.74 10.91
C LEU A 118 5.90 8.41 9.70
N ALA A 119 6.91 9.26 9.87
CA ALA A 119 7.63 9.85 8.73
C ALA A 119 8.32 8.77 7.88
N ILE A 120 8.93 7.76 8.52
CA ILE A 120 9.51 6.59 7.84
C ILE A 120 8.42 5.82 7.07
N PHE A 121 7.25 5.62 7.68
CA PHE A 121 6.11 5.01 7.00
C PHE A 121 5.70 5.79 5.76
N ASP A 122 5.54 7.11 5.87
CA ASP A 122 5.10 7.97 4.77
C ASP A 122 6.05 7.92 3.58
N ALA A 123 7.35 8.05 3.84
CA ALA A 123 8.38 7.93 2.80
C ALA A 123 8.36 6.54 2.16
N GLY A 124 8.28 5.48 2.96
CA GLY A 124 8.21 4.11 2.46
C GLY A 124 6.97 3.86 1.60
N TYR A 125 5.80 4.34 2.06
CA TYR A 125 4.54 4.08 1.36
C TYR A 125 4.45 4.81 0.01
N VAL A 126 4.94 6.04 -0.08
CA VAL A 126 4.97 6.76 -1.38
C VAL A 126 5.95 6.11 -2.36
N LEU A 127 7.12 5.64 -1.88
CA LEU A 127 8.07 4.92 -2.72
C LEU A 127 7.48 3.61 -3.24
N GLU A 128 6.78 2.85 -2.40
CA GLU A 128 6.10 1.63 -2.80
C GLU A 128 5.01 1.91 -3.82
N ALA A 129 4.22 2.98 -3.62
CA ALA A 129 3.21 3.42 -4.58
C ALA A 129 3.80 3.80 -5.95
N MET A 130 4.94 4.49 -5.96
CA MET A 130 5.65 4.83 -7.20
C MET A 130 6.22 3.58 -7.89
N SER A 131 6.80 2.66 -7.11
CA SER A 131 7.33 1.39 -7.60
C SER A 131 6.24 0.54 -8.24
N GLU A 132 5.10 0.40 -7.57
CA GLU A 132 3.96 -0.36 -8.08
C GLU A 132 3.41 0.25 -9.38
N LEU A 133 3.28 1.58 -9.43
CA LEU A 133 2.83 2.26 -10.64
C LEU A 133 3.82 2.07 -11.80
N ALA A 134 5.12 2.11 -11.52
CA ALA A 134 6.16 1.87 -12.53
C ALA A 134 6.12 0.43 -13.07
N MET A 135 5.92 -0.55 -12.21
CA MET A 135 5.90 -1.97 -12.58
C MET A 135 4.61 -2.40 -13.24
N HIS A 136 3.49 -1.93 -12.77
CA HIS A 136 2.17 -2.46 -13.13
C HIS A 136 1.29 -1.47 -13.91
N GLY A 137 1.68 -0.20 -14.02
CA GLY A 137 0.86 0.83 -14.66
C GLY A 137 0.39 0.46 -16.06
N HIS A 138 1.20 -0.24 -16.84
CA HIS A 138 0.85 -0.66 -18.19
C HIS A 138 -0.30 -1.69 -18.24
N TYR A 139 -0.51 -2.47 -17.19
CA TYR A 139 -1.67 -3.38 -17.08
C TYR A 139 -2.94 -2.66 -16.62
N MET A 140 -2.78 -1.46 -16.04
CA MET A 140 -3.87 -0.70 -15.44
C MET A 140 -4.52 0.30 -16.41
N GLY A 141 -4.10 0.30 -17.68
CA GLY A 141 -4.59 1.18 -18.74
C GLY A 141 -3.56 2.20 -19.21
N SER A 142 -3.84 2.86 -20.33
CA SER A 142 -2.88 3.73 -21.03
C SER A 142 -2.40 4.93 -20.18
N ASP A 143 -3.28 5.58 -19.43
CA ASP A 143 -2.90 6.71 -18.57
C ASP A 143 -2.03 6.25 -17.40
N ALA A 144 -2.34 5.12 -16.81
CA ALA A 144 -1.52 4.51 -15.78
C ALA A 144 -0.13 4.10 -16.30
N GLY A 145 -0.07 3.52 -17.49
CA GLY A 145 1.19 3.18 -18.15
C GLY A 145 2.07 4.40 -18.39
N ALA A 146 1.48 5.50 -18.87
CA ALA A 146 2.19 6.76 -19.05
C ALA A 146 2.71 7.33 -17.71
N ARG A 147 1.92 7.27 -16.64
CA ARG A 147 2.33 7.67 -15.28
C ARG A 147 3.46 6.78 -14.77
N GLY A 148 3.33 5.46 -14.90
CA GLY A 148 4.36 4.50 -14.51
C GLY A 148 5.69 4.76 -15.20
N THR A 149 5.68 5.06 -16.49
CA THR A 149 6.89 5.42 -17.25
C THR A 149 7.55 6.67 -16.68
N ARG A 150 6.78 7.70 -16.30
CA ARG A 150 7.33 8.95 -15.73
C ARG A 150 7.99 8.74 -14.37
N VAL A 151 7.45 7.85 -13.52
CA VAL A 151 7.99 7.59 -12.18
C VAL A 151 9.00 6.44 -12.16
N GLY A 152 9.22 5.79 -13.28
CA GLY A 152 10.24 4.74 -13.40
C GLY A 152 11.60 5.20 -12.90
N GLY A 153 12.22 4.41 -12.02
CA GLY A 153 13.52 4.70 -11.41
C GLY A 153 13.50 5.73 -10.27
N LEU A 154 12.34 6.23 -9.83
CA LEU A 154 12.25 7.07 -8.63
C LEU A 154 12.33 6.26 -7.33
N ALA A 155 11.93 5.02 -7.37
CA ALA A 155 12.03 4.07 -6.26
C ALA A 155 12.76 2.82 -6.72
N HIS A 156 13.64 2.29 -5.88
CA HIS A 156 14.22 0.98 -6.10
C HIS A 156 13.24 -0.11 -5.59
N PRO A 157 13.23 -1.28 -6.25
CA PRO A 157 12.45 -2.41 -5.73
C PRO A 157 12.79 -2.68 -4.26
N ASP A 158 11.78 -2.97 -3.47
CA ASP A 158 11.88 -3.27 -2.02
C ASP A 158 12.28 -2.10 -1.09
N GLU A 159 12.66 -0.92 -1.61
CA GLU A 159 13.06 0.22 -0.76
C GLU A 159 11.89 0.73 0.09
N GLY A 160 10.73 0.94 -0.51
CA GLY A 160 9.51 1.34 0.18
C GLY A 160 9.11 0.33 1.24
N ARG A 161 9.11 -0.95 0.89
CA ARG A 161 8.79 -2.05 1.81
C ARG A 161 9.76 -2.10 3.00
N ALA A 162 11.04 -1.91 2.79
CA ALA A 162 12.04 -1.89 3.87
C ALA A 162 11.80 -0.75 4.87
N LEU A 163 11.43 0.44 4.38
CA LEU A 163 11.06 1.57 5.24
C LEU A 163 9.77 1.30 6.03
N ILE A 164 8.74 0.73 5.41
CA ILE A 164 7.50 0.37 6.09
C ILE A 164 7.77 -0.69 7.17
N ALA A 165 8.60 -1.69 6.87
CA ALA A 165 9.01 -2.71 7.85
C ALA A 165 9.79 -2.09 9.02
N LYS A 166 10.68 -1.13 8.75
CA LYS A 166 11.36 -0.34 9.80
C LYS A 166 10.37 0.44 10.66
N SER A 167 9.39 1.10 10.05
CA SER A 167 8.33 1.78 10.79
C SER A 167 7.54 0.81 11.68
N ALA A 168 7.19 -0.37 11.17
CA ALA A 168 6.50 -1.41 11.93
C ALA A 168 7.30 -1.90 13.14
N SER A 169 8.63 -1.96 13.04
CA SER A 169 9.50 -2.34 14.18
C SER A 169 9.53 -1.27 15.27
N LEU A 170 9.35 0.00 14.91
CA LEU A 170 9.28 1.13 15.85
C LEU A 170 7.87 1.32 16.44
N ARG A 171 6.85 0.80 15.75
CA ARG A 171 5.42 0.90 16.13
C ARG A 171 4.79 -0.49 16.18
N THR A 172 5.30 -1.31 17.06
CA THR A 172 4.94 -2.74 17.13
C THR A 172 3.44 -3.00 17.33
N ASN A 173 2.66 -2.05 17.83
CA ASN A 173 1.22 -2.20 18.07
C ASN A 173 0.34 -1.53 17.00
N ASP A 174 0.91 -1.02 15.90
CA ASP A 174 0.14 -0.40 14.83
C ASP A 174 -0.36 -1.46 13.84
N ALA A 175 -1.63 -1.80 13.95
CA ALA A 175 -2.26 -2.78 13.09
C ALA A 175 -2.46 -2.25 11.65
N GLY A 176 -2.59 -0.94 11.46
CA GLY A 176 -2.66 -0.32 10.15
C GLY A 176 -1.35 -0.46 9.37
N ILE A 177 -0.19 -0.32 10.04
CA ILE A 177 1.11 -0.58 9.41
C ILE A 177 1.26 -2.07 9.07
N ALA A 178 0.80 -2.97 9.95
CA ALA A 178 0.77 -4.40 9.66
C ALA A 178 -0.12 -4.71 8.44
N PHE A 179 -1.26 -4.03 8.31
CA PHE A 179 -2.12 -4.14 7.12
C PHE A 179 -1.41 -3.65 5.85
N ALA A 180 -0.72 -2.51 5.90
CA ALA A 180 0.09 -2.04 4.77
C ALA A 180 1.14 -3.08 4.36
N LEU A 181 1.87 -3.67 5.31
CA LEU A 181 2.82 -4.74 5.03
C LEU A 181 2.17 -5.97 4.42
N THR A 182 0.94 -6.34 4.84
CA THR A 182 0.23 -7.46 4.22
C THR A 182 -0.01 -7.22 2.73
N LEU A 183 -0.29 -5.98 2.32
CA LEU A 183 -0.58 -5.64 0.93
C LEU A 183 0.66 -5.68 0.03
N ILE A 184 1.85 -5.34 0.58
CA ILE A 184 3.08 -5.13 -0.19
C ILE A 184 4.10 -6.26 -0.03
N SER A 185 3.89 -7.19 0.92
CA SER A 185 4.82 -8.29 1.15
C SER A 185 4.60 -9.43 0.16
N LYS A 186 5.66 -10.19 -0.08
CA LYS A 186 5.55 -11.45 -0.82
C LYS A 186 4.66 -12.44 -0.06
N THR A 187 4.05 -13.36 -0.78
CA THR A 187 3.04 -14.29 -0.24
C THR A 187 3.51 -15.02 1.03
N GLU A 188 4.76 -15.47 1.05
CA GLU A 188 5.37 -16.19 2.17
C GLU A 188 5.56 -15.33 3.43
N GLU A 189 5.64 -14.01 3.26
CA GLU A 189 5.85 -13.05 4.35
C GLU A 189 4.54 -12.43 4.87
N GLN A 190 3.42 -12.62 4.18
CA GLN A 190 2.15 -11.94 4.48
C GLN A 190 1.49 -12.41 5.78
N GLN A 191 1.57 -13.70 6.11
CA GLN A 191 0.78 -14.31 7.21
C GLN A 191 1.02 -13.67 8.59
N PRO A 192 2.25 -13.37 9.04
CA PRO A 192 2.46 -12.69 10.31
C PRO A 192 1.83 -11.29 10.34
N HIS A 193 1.93 -10.55 9.22
CA HIS A 193 1.36 -9.20 9.09
C HIS A 193 -0.17 -9.24 9.07
N LEU A 194 -0.75 -10.16 8.31
CA LEU A 194 -2.19 -10.37 8.25
C LEU A 194 -2.78 -10.75 9.62
N SER A 195 -2.13 -11.66 10.33
CA SER A 195 -2.55 -12.06 11.68
C SER A 195 -2.61 -10.87 12.63
N LYS A 196 -1.60 -10.00 12.57
CA LYS A 196 -1.53 -8.80 13.38
C LYS A 196 -2.58 -7.77 12.99
N ALA A 197 -2.79 -7.54 11.69
CA ALA A 197 -3.83 -6.66 11.18
C ALA A 197 -5.23 -7.14 11.62
N ARG A 198 -5.52 -8.44 11.51
CA ARG A 198 -6.77 -9.05 12.01
C ARG A 198 -6.99 -8.87 13.51
N ALA A 199 -5.94 -9.03 14.30
CA ALA A 199 -6.04 -8.79 15.73
C ALA A 199 -6.43 -7.35 16.06
N GLY A 200 -5.82 -6.36 15.38
CA GLY A 200 -6.11 -4.93 15.56
C GLY A 200 -7.48 -4.51 15.01
N ALA A 201 -7.93 -5.13 13.93
CA ALA A 201 -9.23 -4.84 13.31
C ALA A 201 -10.42 -5.08 14.28
N LYS A 202 -10.24 -5.90 15.32
CA LYS A 202 -11.27 -6.10 16.37
C LYS A 202 -11.59 -4.81 17.14
N GLN A 203 -10.67 -3.86 17.17
CA GLN A 203 -10.79 -2.59 17.91
C GLN A 203 -10.77 -1.36 16.99
N ASP A 204 -10.42 -1.53 15.71
CA ASP A 204 -10.35 -0.49 14.70
C ASP A 204 -11.36 -0.77 13.58
N ARG A 205 -12.50 -0.05 13.62
CA ARG A 205 -13.57 -0.20 12.63
C ARG A 205 -13.15 0.18 11.22
N LEU A 206 -12.27 1.17 11.09
CA LEU A 206 -11.79 1.63 9.79
C LEU A 206 -10.91 0.56 9.14
N LEU A 207 -10.00 -0.01 9.93
CA LEU A 207 -9.18 -1.14 9.49
C LEU A 207 -10.04 -2.35 9.12
N ALA A 208 -11.02 -2.71 9.97
CA ALA A 208 -11.94 -3.83 9.72
C ALA A 208 -12.70 -3.67 8.41
N ALA A 209 -13.24 -2.47 8.13
CA ALA A 209 -13.95 -2.17 6.90
C ALA A 209 -13.06 -2.34 5.65
N ASN A 210 -11.82 -1.86 5.70
CA ASN A 210 -10.89 -1.99 4.59
C ASN A 210 -10.43 -3.44 4.37
N MET A 211 -10.17 -4.19 5.44
CA MET A 211 -9.85 -5.62 5.34
C MET A 211 -11.01 -6.42 4.74
N ALA A 212 -12.27 -6.09 5.11
CA ALA A 212 -13.45 -6.72 4.54
C ALA A 212 -13.57 -6.47 3.03
N ARG A 213 -13.36 -5.22 2.60
CA ARG A 213 -13.38 -4.86 1.16
C ARG A 213 -12.36 -5.62 0.33
N LEU A 214 -11.19 -5.91 0.89
CA LEU A 214 -10.12 -6.66 0.24
C LEU A 214 -10.20 -8.18 0.49
N GLN A 215 -11.31 -8.67 1.10
CA GLN A 215 -11.53 -10.10 1.40
C GLN A 215 -10.40 -10.73 2.25
N MET A 216 -9.80 -9.94 3.12
CA MET A 216 -8.66 -10.35 3.98
C MET A 216 -9.10 -10.72 5.42
N GLN A 217 -10.37 -11.10 5.61
CA GLN A 217 -10.93 -11.48 6.92
C GLN A 217 -10.40 -12.82 7.44
#